data_4d480633226182fc478a4df638f7ef08
#
_entry.id   4d480633226182fc478a4df638f7ef08
#
_cell.length_a   1.000
_cell.length_b   1.000
_cell.length_c   1.000
_cell.angle_alpha   90.00
_cell.angle_beta   90.00
_cell.angle_gamma   90.00
#
_symmetry.space_group_name_H-M   'P 1'
#
loop_
_entity.id
_entity.type
_entity.pdbx_description
1 polymer ?
#
loop_
_entity_poly.entity_id
_entity_poly.type
_entity_poly.pdbx_seq_one_letter_code
_entity_poly.pdbx_strand_id
1 'polypeptide(L)'
;SMLGNRLNFDISVYDKETTDMIFNVPVAAATGYQFFKENVGKVSNKGVEITIGGRLIQNSKMVWDTSLNYAKNENELLSLIDGLETFTYMTTNSGNLSLRAQVGGTIGDIYGTTWETNDAGQKLIREDGRPSPSGPDQYLGTAQPDFLAGWNNTIRYGNYTLGFQIDGRFGGQFYSNTSANLDGVGVGARTLQYRESGVTLDGFNTATNTDNTASITGQEYWGSTSSIAENYIYDQDNIRLRELSIGYQIPNTVDYGIQSASIQLIGRNLFFFSKEAPDVDPENMLGTAIGAQGFNSNNLPSLRSLGLNLTLNF
;
A
#
# COMPACT_ATOMS: atom_id res chain seq x y z
N SER A 1 -31.19 9.82 10.48
CA SER A 1 -31.83 9.27 9.26
C SER A 1 -32.82 10.26 8.67
N MET A 2 -32.94 10.28 7.36
CA MET A 2 -33.80 11.20 6.62
C MET A 2 -34.72 10.43 5.66
N LEU A 3 -35.78 11.09 5.13
CA LEU A 3 -36.68 10.53 4.12
C LEU A 3 -37.32 9.19 4.53
N GLY A 4 -37.86 9.10 5.76
CA GLY A 4 -38.49 7.89 6.26
C GLY A 4 -37.53 6.73 6.46
N ASN A 5 -36.35 6.99 6.99
CA ASN A 5 -35.24 6.03 7.19
C ASN A 5 -34.65 5.46 5.90
N ARG A 6 -34.83 6.14 4.77
CA ARG A 6 -34.26 5.71 3.49
C ARG A 6 -32.84 6.23 3.25
N LEU A 7 -32.41 7.24 4.02
CA LEU A 7 -31.08 7.83 3.91
C LEU A 7 -30.45 8.00 5.29
N ASN A 8 -29.23 7.49 5.46
CA ASN A 8 -28.45 7.55 6.69
C ASN A 8 -27.15 8.27 6.41
N PHE A 9 -26.75 9.15 7.34
CA PHE A 9 -25.46 9.82 7.37
C PHE A 9 -24.82 9.55 8.71
N ASP A 10 -23.54 9.26 8.66
CA ASP A 10 -22.65 9.25 9.80
C ASP A 10 -21.41 10.04 9.44
N ILE A 11 -21.05 11.03 10.24
CA ILE A 11 -19.89 11.88 10.03
C ILE A 11 -19.16 11.98 11.35
N SER A 12 -17.90 11.55 11.35
CA SER A 12 -17.02 11.64 12.49
C SER A 12 -15.84 12.53 12.12
N VAL A 13 -15.52 13.51 12.96
CA VAL A 13 -14.34 14.35 12.84
C VAL A 13 -13.56 14.20 14.14
N TYR A 14 -12.27 13.95 14.05
CA TYR A 14 -11.44 13.75 15.23
C TYR A 14 -10.12 14.50 15.13
N ASP A 15 -9.64 14.91 16.29
CA ASP A 15 -8.28 15.43 16.54
C ASP A 15 -7.77 14.71 17.78
N LYS A 16 -6.82 13.80 17.59
CA LYS A 16 -6.29 12.93 18.63
C LYS A 16 -4.78 13.11 18.75
N GLU A 17 -4.32 13.36 19.95
CA GLU A 17 -2.91 13.32 20.29
C GLU A 17 -2.62 12.07 21.14
N THR A 18 -1.56 11.36 20.77
CA THR A 18 -1.02 10.24 21.55
C THR A 18 0.33 10.66 22.09
N THR A 19 0.49 10.60 23.41
CA THR A 19 1.73 10.91 24.13
C THR A 19 2.32 9.64 24.71
N ASP A 20 3.59 9.70 25.10
CA ASP A 20 4.28 8.61 25.80
C ASP A 20 4.24 7.27 25.03
N MET A 21 4.43 7.32 23.71
CA MET A 21 4.51 6.13 22.89
C MET A 21 5.75 5.32 23.26
N ILE A 22 5.63 3.99 23.29
CA ILE A 22 6.74 3.10 23.62
C ILE A 22 7.55 2.83 22.35
N PHE A 23 8.80 3.28 22.33
CA PHE A 23 9.75 3.00 21.25
C PHE A 23 10.97 2.22 21.74
N ASN A 24 11.58 1.49 20.81
CA ASN A 24 12.90 0.89 21.02
C ASN A 24 13.96 1.92 20.62
N VAL A 25 14.49 2.66 21.59
CA VAL A 25 15.51 3.68 21.35
C VAL A 25 16.88 3.03 21.23
N PRO A 26 17.61 3.22 20.11
CA PRO A 26 18.94 2.67 19.95
C PRO A 26 19.91 3.30 20.96
N VAL A 27 20.80 2.47 21.51
CA VAL A 27 21.82 2.93 22.47
C VAL A 27 23.22 2.58 21.97
N ALA A 28 24.21 3.29 22.51
CA ALA A 28 25.60 3.04 22.16
C ALA A 28 25.98 1.58 22.44
N ALA A 29 26.67 0.92 21.51
CA ALA A 29 27.07 -0.48 21.62
C ALA A 29 27.92 -0.78 22.89
N ALA A 30 28.59 0.26 23.44
CA ALA A 30 29.34 0.15 24.69
C ALA A 30 28.48 -0.21 25.91
N THR A 31 27.15 -0.02 25.85
CA THR A 31 26.21 -0.40 26.93
C THR A 31 25.95 -1.91 27.00
N GLY A 32 26.31 -2.66 25.97
CA GLY A 32 25.98 -4.10 25.83
C GLY A 32 24.54 -4.37 25.36
N TYR A 33 23.75 -3.34 25.12
CA TYR A 33 22.40 -3.43 24.58
C TYR A 33 22.34 -2.77 23.20
N GLN A 34 21.41 -3.22 22.35
CA GLN A 34 21.18 -2.60 21.03
C GLN A 34 20.15 -1.47 21.12
N PHE A 35 19.17 -1.62 22.00
CA PHE A 35 18.11 -0.65 22.26
C PHE A 35 17.55 -0.83 23.67
N PHE A 36 16.89 0.19 24.19
CA PHE A 36 16.03 0.10 25.36
C PHE A 36 14.64 0.65 25.04
N LYS A 37 13.65 0.21 25.79
CA LYS A 37 12.27 0.69 25.64
C LYS A 37 12.09 1.93 26.50
N GLU A 38 11.57 2.97 25.87
CA GLU A 38 11.27 4.23 26.55
C GLU A 38 9.92 4.77 26.08
N ASN A 39 9.24 5.47 26.98
CA ASN A 39 8.02 6.19 26.67
C ASN A 39 8.41 7.53 26.08
N VAL A 40 8.31 7.66 24.76
CA VAL A 40 8.78 8.83 24.03
C VAL A 40 7.84 9.20 22.92
N GLY A 41 7.82 10.49 22.61
CA GLY A 41 7.15 11.01 21.44
C GLY A 41 5.69 11.39 21.65
N LYS A 42 5.28 12.29 20.79
CA LYS A 42 3.93 12.81 20.68
C LYS A 42 3.51 12.76 19.22
N VAL A 43 2.36 12.16 18.95
CA VAL A 43 1.82 11.99 17.60
C VAL A 43 0.42 12.57 17.52
N SER A 44 0.18 13.37 16.50
CA SER A 44 -1.15 13.87 16.14
C SER A 44 -1.78 12.98 15.06
N ASN A 45 -3.07 12.74 15.18
CA ASN A 45 -3.91 12.14 14.15
C ASN A 45 -5.19 12.98 14.02
N LYS A 46 -5.38 13.60 12.86
CA LYS A 46 -6.57 14.40 12.55
C LYS A 46 -7.27 13.80 11.36
N GLY A 47 -8.58 13.65 11.46
CA GLY A 47 -9.25 13.01 10.36
C GLY A 47 -10.74 13.21 10.32
N VAL A 48 -11.29 12.74 9.20
CA VAL A 48 -12.72 12.74 8.95
C VAL A 48 -13.11 11.37 8.39
N GLU A 49 -14.19 10.84 8.91
CA GLU A 49 -14.83 9.62 8.43
C GLU A 49 -16.28 9.95 8.07
N ILE A 50 -16.72 9.51 6.89
CA ILE A 50 -18.05 9.77 6.37
C ILE A 50 -18.63 8.45 5.88
N THR A 51 -19.82 8.11 6.35
CA THR A 51 -20.63 7.03 5.80
C THR A 51 -21.98 7.59 5.33
N ILE A 52 -22.29 7.35 4.06
CA ILE A 52 -23.57 7.70 3.46
C ILE A 52 -24.21 6.40 3.00
N GLY A 53 -25.30 6.01 3.64
CA GLY A 53 -26.05 4.81 3.29
C GLY A 53 -27.50 5.12 2.92
N GLY A 54 -28.04 4.35 2.00
CA GLY A 54 -29.41 4.55 1.60
C GLY A 54 -30.07 3.41 0.85
N ARG A 55 -31.39 3.39 0.94
CA ARG A 55 -32.22 2.53 0.11
C ARG A 55 -32.71 3.31 -1.08
N LEU A 56 -32.02 3.14 -2.21
CA LEU A 56 -32.29 3.88 -3.45
C LEU A 56 -33.59 3.44 -4.10
N ILE A 57 -33.87 2.13 -4.09
CA ILE A 57 -35.10 1.55 -4.64
C ILE A 57 -35.76 0.67 -3.60
N GLN A 58 -37.05 0.82 -3.48
CA GLN A 58 -37.88 -0.07 -2.66
C GLN A 58 -39.28 -0.18 -3.26
N ASN A 59 -39.55 -1.29 -3.87
CA ASN A 59 -40.87 -1.66 -4.39
C ASN A 59 -41.10 -3.17 -4.18
N SER A 60 -42.25 -3.68 -4.61
CA SER A 60 -42.62 -5.09 -4.43
C SER A 60 -41.70 -6.10 -5.11
N LYS A 61 -40.89 -5.67 -6.11
CA LYS A 61 -40.04 -6.56 -6.90
C LYS A 61 -38.56 -6.33 -6.61
N MET A 62 -38.16 -5.11 -6.23
CA MET A 62 -36.76 -4.72 -6.13
C MET A 62 -36.51 -3.88 -4.88
N VAL A 63 -35.43 -4.22 -4.20
CA VAL A 63 -34.81 -3.41 -3.13
C VAL A 63 -33.35 -3.22 -3.47
N TRP A 64 -32.89 -1.96 -3.49
CA TRP A 64 -31.49 -1.64 -3.65
C TRP A 64 -31.00 -0.81 -2.48
N ASP A 65 -30.16 -1.42 -1.66
CA ASP A 65 -29.45 -0.80 -0.55
C ASP A 65 -28.00 -0.52 -1.00
N THR A 66 -27.50 0.68 -0.72
CA THR A 66 -26.12 1.09 -1.05
C THR A 66 -25.52 1.88 0.10
N SER A 67 -24.18 1.83 0.24
CA SER A 67 -23.44 2.72 1.14
C SER A 67 -22.07 3.09 0.57
N LEU A 68 -21.70 4.34 0.77
CA LEU A 68 -20.38 4.90 0.48
C LEU A 68 -19.69 5.22 1.80
N ASN A 69 -18.43 4.82 1.91
CA ASN A 69 -17.58 5.12 3.05
C ASN A 69 -16.37 5.92 2.53
N TYR A 70 -15.99 6.95 3.26
CA TYR A 70 -14.81 7.75 3.02
C TYR A 70 -14.09 7.95 4.34
N ALA A 71 -12.75 7.79 4.34
CA ALA A 71 -11.92 8.03 5.51
C ALA A 71 -10.64 8.73 5.10
N LYS A 72 -10.33 9.84 5.77
CA LYS A 72 -9.06 10.56 5.65
C LYS A 72 -8.47 10.75 7.03
N ASN A 73 -7.17 10.42 7.18
CA ASN A 73 -6.40 10.67 8.39
C ASN A 73 -5.08 11.33 8.03
N GLU A 74 -4.77 12.43 8.69
CA GLU A 74 -3.46 13.08 8.65
C GLU A 74 -2.73 12.73 9.94
N ASN A 75 -1.55 12.12 9.80
CA ASN A 75 -0.69 11.71 10.89
C ASN A 75 0.56 12.58 10.90
N GLU A 76 0.96 13.07 12.06
CA GLU A 76 2.16 13.88 12.23
C GLU A 76 2.89 13.53 13.52
N LEU A 77 4.20 13.31 13.45
CA LEU A 77 5.06 13.21 14.62
C LEU A 77 5.41 14.61 15.14
N LEU A 78 4.86 14.97 16.28
CA LEU A 78 5.03 16.32 16.86
C LEU A 78 6.32 16.47 17.64
N SER A 79 6.77 15.42 18.35
CA SER A 79 8.02 15.41 19.11
C SER A 79 8.51 14.02 19.39
N LEU A 80 9.80 13.90 19.65
CA LEU A 80 10.47 12.74 20.25
C LEU A 80 11.11 13.17 21.59
N ILE A 81 12.03 12.38 22.12
CA ILE A 81 12.84 12.78 23.28
C ILE A 81 13.83 13.89 22.90
N ASP A 82 14.27 14.65 23.88
CA ASP A 82 15.24 15.74 23.67
C ASP A 82 16.51 15.22 22.97
N GLY A 83 16.87 15.90 21.89
CA GLY A 83 18.04 15.57 21.08
C GLY A 83 17.83 14.47 20.05
N LEU A 84 16.62 13.89 19.93
CA LEU A 84 16.27 12.93 18.89
C LEU A 84 15.18 13.52 17.98
N GLU A 85 15.51 13.77 16.72
CA GLU A 85 14.56 14.34 15.74
C GLU A 85 14.00 13.27 14.79
N THR A 86 14.66 12.12 14.70
CA THR A 86 14.31 11.04 13.77
C THR A 86 14.37 9.68 14.45
N PHE A 87 13.37 8.86 14.21
CA PHE A 87 13.33 7.46 14.64
C PHE A 87 13.20 6.54 13.44
N THR A 88 14.12 5.58 13.31
CA THR A 88 14.12 4.58 12.24
C THR A 88 13.45 3.30 12.71
N TYR A 89 12.34 2.90 12.07
CA TYR A 89 11.62 1.65 12.37
C TYR A 89 12.27 0.44 11.72
N MET A 90 12.75 0.65 10.50
CA MET A 90 13.29 -0.42 9.67
C MET A 90 14.35 0.12 8.72
N THR A 91 15.37 -0.69 8.48
CA THR A 91 16.37 -0.47 7.43
C THR A 91 16.54 -1.78 6.66
N THR A 92 16.67 -1.71 5.34
CA THR A 92 17.02 -2.88 4.52
C THR A 92 18.42 -3.39 4.84
N ASN A 93 18.69 -4.67 4.59
CA ASN A 93 20.01 -5.26 4.85
C ASN A 93 21.13 -4.56 4.05
N SER A 94 20.82 -4.04 2.88
CA SER A 94 21.77 -3.26 2.03
C SER A 94 21.93 -1.82 2.50
N GLY A 95 21.11 -1.34 3.43
CA GLY A 95 21.12 0.04 3.92
C GLY A 95 20.65 1.08 2.90
N ASN A 96 20.13 0.65 1.74
CA ASN A 96 19.70 1.55 0.67
C ASN A 96 18.31 2.18 0.90
N LEU A 97 17.57 1.70 1.90
CA LEU A 97 16.24 2.20 2.24
C LEU A 97 15.99 2.07 3.75
N SER A 98 15.28 3.02 4.31
CA SER A 98 14.74 2.99 5.67
C SER A 98 13.33 3.56 5.75
N LEU A 99 12.54 3.04 6.69
CA LEU A 99 11.27 3.64 7.11
C LEU A 99 11.53 4.39 8.40
N ARG A 100 11.16 5.66 8.42
CA ARG A 100 11.46 6.59 9.52
C ARG A 100 10.21 7.35 9.96
N ALA A 101 10.26 7.87 11.17
CA ALA A 101 9.44 8.99 11.61
C ALA A 101 10.39 10.16 11.93
N GLN A 102 10.14 11.31 11.35
CA GLN A 102 10.86 12.54 11.61
C GLN A 102 9.90 13.55 12.23
N VAL A 103 10.38 14.35 13.17
CA VAL A 103 9.56 15.43 13.77
C VAL A 103 9.11 16.39 12.67
N GLY A 104 7.80 16.66 12.62
CA GLY A 104 7.13 17.42 11.55
C GLY A 104 6.77 16.60 10.30
N GLY A 105 7.18 15.33 10.23
CA GLY A 105 6.81 14.38 9.16
C GLY A 105 5.77 13.37 9.61
N THR A 106 5.51 12.36 8.75
CA THR A 106 4.56 11.30 9.07
C THR A 106 5.24 10.09 9.72
N ILE A 107 4.48 9.29 10.42
CA ILE A 107 4.94 7.97 10.81
C ILE A 107 4.81 7.04 9.61
N GLY A 108 5.94 6.60 9.06
CA GLY A 108 6.00 5.76 7.88
C GLY A 108 6.56 6.47 6.64
N ASP A 109 7.32 7.54 6.85
CA ASP A 109 8.10 8.18 5.80
C ASP A 109 9.20 7.24 5.30
N ILE A 110 9.40 7.27 3.99
CA ILE A 110 10.32 6.40 3.26
C ILE A 110 11.52 7.22 2.83
N TYR A 111 12.70 6.78 3.23
CA TYR A 111 13.97 7.37 2.85
C TYR A 111 14.84 6.32 2.16
N GLY A 112 15.56 6.72 1.14
CA GLY A 112 16.41 5.78 0.41
C GLY A 112 17.35 6.44 -0.58
N THR A 113 18.03 5.59 -1.33
CA THR A 113 18.92 6.02 -2.42
C THR A 113 18.13 6.44 -3.65
N THR A 114 18.59 7.51 -4.31
CA THR A 114 18.13 7.96 -5.62
C THR A 114 19.27 7.84 -6.65
N TRP A 115 18.99 8.19 -7.89
CA TRP A 115 20.05 8.48 -8.85
C TRP A 115 20.82 9.71 -8.37
N GLU A 116 22.13 9.57 -8.21
CA GLU A 116 22.98 10.72 -7.94
C GLU A 116 23.04 11.62 -9.19
N THR A 117 22.94 12.93 -9.00
CA THR A 117 22.97 13.91 -10.08
C THR A 117 23.99 15.01 -9.80
N ASN A 118 24.54 15.61 -10.87
CA ASN A 118 25.35 16.83 -10.75
C ASN A 118 24.46 18.09 -10.67
N ASP A 119 25.08 19.25 -10.53
CA ASP A 119 24.38 20.55 -10.45
C ASP A 119 23.56 20.89 -11.71
N ALA A 120 23.88 20.26 -12.85
CA ALA A 120 23.12 20.38 -14.10
C ALA A 120 21.95 19.41 -14.20
N GLY A 121 21.72 18.56 -13.17
CA GLY A 121 20.66 17.56 -13.14
C GLY A 121 20.95 16.29 -13.97
N GLN A 122 22.18 16.11 -14.46
CA GLN A 122 22.57 14.91 -15.18
C GLN A 122 22.87 13.78 -14.18
N LYS A 123 22.41 12.56 -14.47
CA LYS A 123 22.72 11.36 -13.69
C LYS A 123 24.23 11.09 -13.69
N LEU A 124 24.78 10.80 -12.53
CA LEU A 124 26.19 10.44 -12.43
C LEU A 124 26.38 8.97 -12.73
N ILE A 125 27.34 8.71 -13.63
CA ILE A 125 27.72 7.37 -14.08
C ILE A 125 29.17 7.12 -13.69
N ARG A 126 29.46 5.94 -13.19
CA ARG A 126 30.81 5.50 -12.82
C ARG A 126 31.65 5.22 -14.07
N GLU A 127 32.97 5.08 -13.88
CA GLU A 127 33.89 4.74 -14.94
C GLU A 127 33.49 3.49 -15.73
N ASP A 128 32.93 2.49 -15.03
CA ASP A 128 32.50 1.22 -15.60
C ASP A 128 31.12 1.27 -16.31
N GLY A 129 30.51 2.45 -16.43
CA GLY A 129 29.21 2.66 -17.07
C GLY A 129 28.01 2.38 -16.18
N ARG A 130 28.20 1.97 -14.93
CA ARG A 130 27.12 1.72 -13.97
C ARG A 130 26.65 3.01 -13.30
N PRO A 131 25.39 3.08 -12.83
CA PRO A 131 24.88 4.24 -12.12
C PRO A 131 25.63 4.46 -10.78
N SER A 132 25.77 5.72 -10.38
CA SER A 132 26.16 6.11 -9.03
C SER A 132 24.89 6.37 -8.21
N PRO A 133 24.59 5.58 -7.16
CA PRO A 133 23.49 5.90 -6.26
C PRO A 133 23.90 7.01 -5.30
N SER A 134 22.93 7.87 -4.93
CA SER A 134 23.08 8.84 -3.85
C SER A 134 23.23 8.16 -2.48
N GLY A 135 23.47 8.96 -1.42
CA GLY A 135 23.27 8.50 -0.04
C GLY A 135 21.81 8.09 0.25
N PRO A 136 21.58 7.28 1.29
CA PRO A 136 20.27 6.69 1.59
C PRO A 136 19.32 7.62 2.35
N ASP A 137 19.64 8.90 2.47
CA ASP A 137 18.86 9.87 3.25
C ASP A 137 17.96 10.76 2.39
N GLN A 138 17.67 10.33 1.15
CA GLN A 138 16.72 11.04 0.29
C GLN A 138 15.28 10.65 0.65
N TYR A 139 14.41 11.66 0.81
CA TYR A 139 12.98 11.43 1.02
C TYR A 139 12.35 10.90 -0.27
N LEU A 140 11.68 9.76 -0.19
CA LEU A 140 11.08 9.07 -1.33
C LEU A 140 9.55 9.02 -1.29
N GLY A 141 8.95 9.44 -0.18
CA GLY A 141 7.51 9.45 -0.01
C GLY A 141 7.06 8.96 1.36
N THR A 142 5.77 8.72 1.50
CA THR A 142 5.16 8.24 2.75
C THR A 142 4.22 7.07 2.50
N ALA A 143 4.12 6.15 3.46
CA ALA A 143 3.17 5.05 3.40
C ALA A 143 1.73 5.46 3.76
N GLN A 144 1.51 6.71 4.19
CA GLN A 144 0.19 7.17 4.59
C GLN A 144 -0.69 7.45 3.37
N PRO A 145 -1.92 6.91 3.29
CA PRO A 145 -2.85 7.24 2.22
C PRO A 145 -3.40 8.65 2.39
N ASP A 146 -3.70 9.31 1.29
CA ASP A 146 -4.45 10.56 1.29
C ASP A 146 -5.88 10.34 1.77
N PHE A 147 -6.52 9.26 1.31
CA PHE A 147 -7.84 8.80 1.76
C PHE A 147 -8.11 7.35 1.35
N LEU A 148 -9.10 6.77 2.02
CA LEU A 148 -9.68 5.47 1.67
C LEU A 148 -11.14 5.66 1.28
N ALA A 149 -11.64 4.90 0.32
CA ALA A 149 -13.03 4.92 -0.09
C ALA A 149 -13.58 3.50 -0.29
N GLY A 150 -14.85 3.30 0.06
CA GLY A 150 -15.53 2.02 -0.12
C GLY A 150 -16.96 2.21 -0.62
N TRP A 151 -17.40 1.31 -1.50
CA TRP A 151 -18.76 1.29 -2.02
C TRP A 151 -19.37 -0.09 -1.89
N ASN A 152 -20.39 -0.21 -1.04
CA ASN A 152 -21.11 -1.46 -0.80
C ASN A 152 -22.50 -1.39 -1.41
N ASN A 153 -22.93 -2.50 -2.02
CA ASN A 153 -24.22 -2.60 -2.66
C ASN A 153 -24.88 -3.94 -2.39
N THR A 154 -26.18 -3.91 -2.17
CA THR A 154 -27.04 -5.11 -2.13
C THR A 154 -28.29 -4.83 -2.93
N ILE A 155 -28.52 -5.61 -3.97
CA ILE A 155 -29.67 -5.53 -4.86
C ILE A 155 -30.46 -6.83 -4.73
N ARG A 156 -31.71 -6.75 -4.26
CA ARG A 156 -32.63 -7.88 -4.22
C ARG A 156 -33.67 -7.68 -5.31
N TYR A 157 -33.82 -8.68 -6.15
CA TYR A 157 -34.83 -8.69 -7.19
C TYR A 157 -35.58 -10.06 -7.23
N GLY A 158 -36.85 -10.07 -6.78
CA GLY A 158 -37.56 -11.32 -6.54
C GLY A 158 -36.80 -12.22 -5.57
N ASN A 159 -36.47 -13.41 -6.02
CA ASN A 159 -35.70 -14.40 -5.23
C ASN A 159 -34.17 -14.26 -5.37
N TYR A 160 -33.68 -13.34 -6.19
CA TYR A 160 -32.26 -13.14 -6.40
C TYR A 160 -31.70 -12.02 -5.53
N THR A 161 -30.46 -12.19 -5.08
CA THR A 161 -29.70 -11.16 -4.37
C THR A 161 -28.35 -11.03 -5.05
N LEU A 162 -28.00 -9.82 -5.46
CA LEU A 162 -26.66 -9.44 -5.91
C LEU A 162 -26.02 -8.54 -4.86
N GLY A 163 -24.86 -8.93 -4.35
CA GLY A 163 -24.04 -8.11 -3.48
C GLY A 163 -22.70 -7.83 -4.13
N PHE A 164 -22.19 -6.60 -4.00
CA PHE A 164 -20.81 -6.30 -4.37
C PHE A 164 -20.23 -5.19 -3.50
N GLN A 165 -18.92 -5.32 -3.29
CA GLN A 165 -18.11 -4.35 -2.58
C GLN A 165 -16.91 -3.97 -3.44
N ILE A 166 -16.75 -2.67 -3.62
CA ILE A 166 -15.58 -2.06 -4.27
C ILE A 166 -14.93 -1.17 -3.23
N ASP A 167 -13.62 -1.25 -3.07
CA ASP A 167 -12.85 -0.34 -2.24
C ASP A 167 -11.63 0.15 -2.98
N GLY A 168 -11.13 1.27 -2.54
CA GLY A 168 -9.97 1.93 -3.10
C GLY A 168 -9.13 2.58 -2.02
N ARG A 169 -7.84 2.59 -2.25
CA ARG A 169 -6.82 3.34 -1.53
C ARG A 169 -6.25 4.37 -2.49
N PHE A 170 -6.09 5.59 -2.03
CA PHE A 170 -5.60 6.72 -2.82
C PHE A 170 -4.48 7.41 -2.06
N GLY A 171 -3.36 7.62 -2.73
CA GLY A 171 -2.13 8.13 -2.14
C GLY A 171 -1.38 7.10 -1.29
N GLY A 172 -0.21 7.55 -0.82
CA GLY A 172 0.77 6.72 -0.16
C GLY A 172 1.67 5.96 -1.13
N GLN A 173 2.92 5.77 -0.73
CA GLN A 173 3.92 5.02 -1.47
C GLN A 173 4.41 3.82 -0.67
N PHE A 174 5.05 2.90 -1.36
CA PHE A 174 5.79 1.81 -0.75
C PHE A 174 6.99 1.41 -1.58
N TYR A 175 7.98 0.87 -0.90
CA TYR A 175 9.11 0.24 -1.56
C TYR A 175 8.85 -1.24 -1.79
N SER A 176 9.07 -1.70 -3.02
CA SER A 176 8.98 -3.11 -3.38
C SER A 176 10.36 -3.77 -3.44
N ASN A 177 10.78 -4.37 -2.33
CA ASN A 177 11.96 -5.24 -2.31
C ASN A 177 11.76 -6.49 -3.19
N THR A 178 10.51 -6.92 -3.39
CA THR A 178 10.18 -8.01 -4.31
C THR A 178 10.58 -7.65 -5.73
N SER A 179 10.15 -6.49 -6.25
CA SER A 179 10.51 -6.05 -7.60
C SER A 179 12.01 -5.80 -7.74
N ALA A 180 12.65 -5.20 -6.73
CA ALA A 180 14.10 -4.99 -6.72
C ALA A 180 14.88 -6.32 -6.81
N ASN A 181 14.46 -7.33 -6.05
CA ASN A 181 15.06 -8.65 -6.10
C ASN A 181 14.82 -9.35 -7.44
N LEU A 182 13.60 -9.30 -7.98
CA LEU A 182 13.28 -9.90 -9.29
C LEU A 182 14.13 -9.31 -10.41
N ASP A 183 14.34 -8.00 -10.40
CA ASP A 183 15.19 -7.33 -11.37
C ASP A 183 16.67 -7.62 -11.15
N GLY A 184 17.14 -7.52 -9.90
CA GLY A 184 18.53 -7.75 -9.55
C GLY A 184 19.05 -9.14 -9.95
N VAL A 185 18.16 -10.16 -9.93
CA VAL A 185 18.48 -11.53 -10.39
C VAL A 185 18.03 -11.82 -11.82
N GLY A 186 17.42 -10.86 -12.52
CA GLY A 186 17.10 -10.96 -13.94
C GLY A 186 15.88 -11.83 -14.28
N VAL A 187 14.96 -12.06 -13.32
CA VAL A 187 13.73 -12.86 -13.55
C VAL A 187 12.46 -12.01 -13.72
N GLY A 188 12.54 -10.69 -13.41
CA GLY A 188 11.46 -9.76 -13.70
C GLY A 188 11.21 -9.63 -15.21
N ALA A 189 9.94 -9.54 -15.66
CA ALA A 189 9.60 -9.45 -17.09
C ALA A 189 10.29 -8.26 -17.78
N ARG A 190 10.45 -7.14 -17.10
CA ARG A 190 11.13 -5.95 -17.64
C ARG A 190 12.62 -6.15 -17.84
N THR A 191 13.25 -7.17 -17.23
CA THR A 191 14.67 -7.47 -17.40
C THR A 191 14.98 -8.09 -18.77
N LEU A 192 13.99 -8.39 -19.57
CA LEU A 192 14.17 -8.73 -20.99
C LEU A 192 14.76 -7.54 -21.77
N GLN A 193 14.45 -6.31 -21.35
CA GLN A 193 15.08 -5.12 -21.90
C GLN A 193 16.58 -5.14 -21.62
N TYR A 194 17.37 -4.84 -22.62
CA TYR A 194 18.84 -4.82 -22.60
C TYR A 194 19.53 -6.18 -22.44
N ARG A 195 18.80 -7.29 -22.35
CA ARG A 195 19.39 -8.62 -22.13
C ARG A 195 20.40 -9.01 -23.20
N GLU A 196 20.06 -8.74 -24.46
CA GLU A 196 20.91 -9.09 -25.62
C GLU A 196 21.75 -7.89 -26.11
N SER A 197 21.21 -6.67 -26.00
CA SER A 197 21.86 -5.47 -26.58
C SER A 197 22.82 -4.77 -25.65
N GLY A 198 22.70 -4.98 -24.33
CA GLY A 198 23.30 -4.08 -23.36
C GLY A 198 22.69 -2.67 -23.44
N VAL A 199 23.26 -1.73 -22.70
CA VAL A 199 22.82 -0.34 -22.65
C VAL A 199 23.98 0.60 -22.33
N THR A 200 23.99 1.78 -22.98
CA THR A 200 24.80 2.93 -22.55
C THR A 200 23.85 3.89 -21.84
N LEU A 201 24.07 4.10 -20.55
CA LEU A 201 23.23 4.99 -19.74
C LEU A 201 23.51 6.44 -20.13
N ASP A 202 22.42 7.19 -20.30
CA ASP A 202 22.50 8.64 -20.48
C ASP A 202 22.86 9.32 -19.15
N GLY A 203 23.90 10.12 -19.15
CA GLY A 203 24.41 10.80 -17.97
C GLY A 203 25.88 11.20 -18.08
N PHE A 204 26.40 11.76 -16.99
CA PHE A 204 27.76 12.30 -16.89
C PHE A 204 28.67 11.28 -16.24
N ASN A 205 29.74 10.86 -16.95
CA ASN A 205 30.72 9.93 -16.43
C ASN A 205 31.73 10.69 -15.54
N THR A 206 31.77 10.33 -14.27
CA THR A 206 32.57 11.02 -13.24
C THR A 206 34.07 10.84 -13.41
N ALA A 207 34.52 9.78 -14.08
CA ALA A 207 35.96 9.52 -14.31
C ALA A 207 36.50 10.30 -15.50
N THR A 208 35.70 10.41 -16.57
CA THR A 208 36.10 11.10 -17.81
C THR A 208 35.74 12.58 -17.82
N ASN A 209 34.85 13.02 -16.93
CA ASN A 209 34.25 14.35 -16.89
C ASN A 209 33.58 14.76 -18.21
N THR A 210 32.93 13.80 -18.87
CA THR A 210 32.21 13.96 -20.14
C THR A 210 30.90 13.16 -20.10
N ASP A 211 30.07 13.29 -21.13
CA ASP A 211 28.91 12.40 -21.28
C ASP A 211 29.36 10.93 -21.32
N ASN A 212 28.57 10.06 -20.73
CA ASN A 212 28.88 8.65 -20.64
C ASN A 212 28.82 7.96 -21.99
N THR A 213 29.87 7.25 -22.35
CA THR A 213 29.95 6.40 -23.56
C THR A 213 30.18 4.93 -23.23
N ALA A 214 30.36 4.59 -21.95
CA ALA A 214 30.56 3.22 -21.52
C ALA A 214 29.28 2.42 -21.62
N SER A 215 29.34 1.26 -22.26
CA SER A 215 28.20 0.32 -22.37
C SER A 215 28.33 -0.77 -21.33
N ILE A 216 27.22 -1.15 -20.73
CA ILE A 216 27.10 -2.24 -19.76
C ILE A 216 26.12 -3.30 -20.26
N THR A 217 26.27 -4.53 -19.78
CA THR A 217 25.32 -5.62 -20.08
C THR A 217 23.98 -5.40 -19.38
N GLY A 218 22.90 -6.03 -19.85
CA GLY A 218 21.62 -6.01 -19.18
C GLY A 218 21.69 -6.54 -17.75
N GLN A 219 22.54 -7.54 -17.47
CA GLN A 219 22.76 -8.06 -16.12
C GLN A 219 23.40 -7.00 -15.21
N GLU A 220 24.40 -6.27 -15.68
CA GLU A 220 25.04 -5.19 -14.92
C GLU A 220 24.10 -4.03 -14.68
N TYR A 221 23.29 -3.67 -15.68
CA TYR A 221 22.26 -2.64 -15.55
C TYR A 221 21.27 -2.99 -14.44
N TRP A 222 20.57 -4.13 -14.55
CA TRP A 222 19.54 -4.52 -13.58
C TRP A 222 20.12 -4.82 -12.20
N GLY A 223 21.30 -5.43 -12.13
CA GLY A 223 22.01 -5.68 -10.87
C GLY A 223 22.40 -4.39 -10.13
N SER A 224 22.85 -3.36 -10.85
CA SER A 224 23.21 -2.08 -10.23
C SER A 224 22.03 -1.19 -9.92
N THR A 225 21.03 -1.11 -10.81
CA THR A 225 19.82 -0.29 -10.60
C THR A 225 18.91 -0.84 -9.51
N SER A 226 18.97 -2.15 -9.22
CA SER A 226 18.24 -2.75 -8.10
C SER A 226 18.66 -2.21 -6.72
N SER A 227 19.83 -1.59 -6.61
CA SER A 227 20.30 -0.92 -5.39
C SER A 227 19.82 0.52 -5.23
N ILE A 228 19.23 1.11 -6.26
CA ILE A 228 18.66 2.46 -6.23
C ILE A 228 17.19 2.35 -5.81
N ALA A 229 16.90 2.71 -4.56
CA ALA A 229 15.59 2.51 -3.96
C ALA A 229 14.45 3.24 -4.70
N GLU A 230 14.72 4.43 -5.21
CA GLU A 230 13.78 5.24 -5.99
C GLU A 230 13.12 4.47 -7.14
N ASN A 231 13.86 3.56 -7.81
CA ASN A 231 13.34 2.77 -8.93
C ASN A 231 12.24 1.78 -8.55
N TYR A 232 12.06 1.54 -7.25
CA TYR A 232 11.15 0.53 -6.70
C TYR A 232 10.16 1.13 -5.69
N ILE A 233 10.03 2.44 -5.71
CA ILE A 233 8.95 3.15 -5.06
C ILE A 233 7.75 3.14 -6.00
N TYR A 234 6.63 2.65 -5.51
CA TYR A 234 5.36 2.60 -6.22
C TYR A 234 4.27 3.30 -5.42
N ASP A 235 3.33 3.93 -6.12
CA ASP A 235 2.12 4.43 -5.50
C ASP A 235 1.22 3.26 -5.06
N GLN A 236 0.57 3.42 -3.91
CA GLN A 236 -0.37 2.42 -3.39
C GLN A 236 -1.77 2.58 -3.99
N ASP A 237 -1.95 3.49 -4.93
CA ASP A 237 -3.23 3.73 -5.58
C ASP A 237 -3.79 2.45 -6.18
N ASN A 238 -4.99 2.11 -5.74
CA ASN A 238 -5.68 0.95 -6.28
C ASN A 238 -7.19 1.04 -6.07
N ILE A 239 -7.94 0.40 -6.97
CA ILE A 239 -9.38 0.16 -6.86
C ILE A 239 -9.63 -1.32 -7.10
N ARG A 240 -10.32 -1.97 -6.15
CA ARG A 240 -10.48 -3.43 -6.15
C ARG A 240 -11.94 -3.85 -6.01
N LEU A 241 -12.35 -4.88 -6.77
CA LEU A 241 -13.56 -5.64 -6.49
C LEU A 241 -13.28 -6.60 -5.33
N ARG A 242 -13.66 -6.15 -4.13
CA ARG A 242 -13.37 -6.87 -2.88
C ARG A 242 -14.23 -8.10 -2.71
N GLU A 243 -15.52 -7.96 -2.97
CA GLU A 243 -16.48 -9.07 -2.91
C GLU A 243 -17.52 -8.93 -4.02
N LEU A 244 -17.91 -10.06 -4.57
CA LEU A 244 -19.08 -10.22 -5.43
C LEU A 244 -19.85 -11.45 -4.96
N SER A 245 -21.15 -11.30 -4.72
CA SER A 245 -21.99 -12.43 -4.33
C SER A 245 -23.30 -12.46 -5.11
N ILE A 246 -23.72 -13.67 -5.47
CA ILE A 246 -25.00 -13.92 -6.13
C ILE A 246 -25.73 -14.96 -5.32
N GLY A 247 -26.88 -14.58 -4.77
CA GLY A 247 -27.73 -15.43 -3.95
C GLY A 247 -29.06 -15.72 -4.63
N TYR A 248 -29.62 -16.87 -4.30
CA TYR A 248 -30.96 -17.29 -4.71
C TYR A 248 -31.72 -17.87 -3.51
N GLN A 249 -32.90 -17.28 -3.21
CA GLN A 249 -33.84 -17.79 -2.23
C GLN A 249 -34.69 -18.87 -2.87
N ILE A 250 -34.61 -20.10 -2.37
CA ILE A 250 -35.37 -21.23 -2.89
C ILE A 250 -36.80 -21.12 -2.41
N PRO A 251 -37.81 -21.00 -3.30
CA PRO A 251 -39.20 -20.93 -2.91
C PRO A 251 -39.75 -22.30 -2.51
N ASN A 252 -40.92 -22.28 -1.81
CA ASN A 252 -41.71 -23.48 -1.49
C ASN A 252 -40.98 -24.55 -0.68
N THR A 253 -40.09 -24.16 0.24
CA THR A 253 -39.31 -25.08 1.08
C THR A 253 -40.12 -25.64 2.25
N VAL A 254 -41.24 -25.00 2.61
CA VAL A 254 -42.10 -25.40 3.73
C VAL A 254 -42.68 -26.80 3.52
N ASP A 255 -42.97 -27.20 2.30
CA ASP A 255 -43.49 -28.55 1.95
C ASP A 255 -42.52 -29.66 2.36
N TYR A 256 -41.26 -29.31 2.59
CA TYR A 256 -40.18 -30.24 3.01
C TYR A 256 -39.77 -30.05 4.48
N GLY A 257 -40.59 -29.34 5.28
CA GLY A 257 -40.26 -29.02 6.68
C GLY A 257 -39.14 -27.99 6.88
N ILE A 258 -38.80 -27.25 5.83
CA ILE A 258 -37.77 -26.21 5.85
C ILE A 258 -38.47 -24.85 5.76
N GLN A 259 -38.29 -24.00 6.76
CA GLN A 259 -38.90 -22.67 6.77
C GLN A 259 -38.38 -21.75 5.68
N SER A 260 -37.05 -21.83 5.44
CA SER A 260 -36.43 -21.12 4.32
C SER A 260 -35.11 -21.79 3.89
N ALA A 261 -34.79 -21.71 2.61
CA ALA A 261 -33.53 -22.17 2.06
C ALA A 261 -32.97 -21.13 1.11
N SER A 262 -31.67 -20.90 1.15
CA SER A 262 -30.97 -20.06 0.19
C SER A 262 -29.61 -20.63 -0.17
N ILE A 263 -29.18 -20.37 -1.40
CA ILE A 263 -27.86 -20.70 -1.92
C ILE A 263 -27.18 -19.40 -2.37
N GLN A 264 -25.89 -19.24 -2.06
CA GLN A 264 -25.14 -18.04 -2.43
C GLN A 264 -23.74 -18.44 -2.92
N LEU A 265 -23.36 -17.96 -4.09
CA LEU A 265 -22.00 -17.99 -4.60
C LEU A 265 -21.30 -16.69 -4.20
N ILE A 266 -20.09 -16.79 -3.65
CA ILE A 266 -19.33 -15.65 -3.14
C ILE A 266 -17.92 -15.71 -3.72
N GLY A 267 -17.48 -14.62 -4.31
CA GLY A 267 -16.09 -14.44 -4.74
C GLY A 267 -15.46 -13.27 -3.99
N ARG A 268 -14.23 -13.44 -3.50
CA ARG A 268 -13.49 -12.39 -2.80
C ARG A 268 -12.14 -12.12 -3.45
N ASN A 269 -11.68 -10.86 -3.32
CA ASN A 269 -10.41 -10.38 -3.89
C ASN A 269 -10.30 -10.69 -5.39
N LEU A 270 -11.39 -10.44 -6.15
CA LEU A 270 -11.53 -10.99 -7.50
C LEU A 270 -10.54 -10.36 -8.48
N PHE A 271 -10.44 -9.05 -8.51
CA PHE A 271 -9.48 -8.34 -9.36
C PHE A 271 -9.37 -6.86 -8.97
N PHE A 272 -8.30 -6.24 -9.42
CA PHE A 272 -8.14 -4.79 -9.40
C PHE A 272 -8.74 -4.18 -10.67
N PHE A 273 -9.56 -3.14 -10.52
CA PHE A 273 -9.96 -2.29 -11.64
C PHE A 273 -8.79 -1.40 -12.07
N SER A 274 -8.00 -0.92 -11.09
CA SER A 274 -6.79 -0.14 -11.28
C SER A 274 -5.79 -0.45 -10.18
N LYS A 275 -4.49 -0.47 -10.50
CA LYS A 275 -3.37 -0.47 -9.58
C LYS A 275 -2.12 0.09 -10.27
N GLU A 276 -1.31 0.85 -9.54
CA GLU A 276 -0.08 1.43 -10.07
C GLU A 276 1.12 0.47 -9.98
N ALA A 277 1.17 -0.37 -8.95
CA ALA A 277 2.25 -1.35 -8.80
C ALA A 277 2.11 -2.53 -9.79
N PRO A 278 3.01 -2.72 -10.76
CA PRO A 278 2.82 -3.71 -11.83
C PRO A 278 2.95 -5.15 -11.35
N ASP A 279 3.99 -5.45 -10.58
CA ASP A 279 4.44 -6.82 -10.29
C ASP A 279 3.98 -7.35 -8.93
N VAL A 280 3.42 -6.49 -8.07
CA VAL A 280 3.05 -6.84 -6.70
C VAL A 280 1.62 -6.41 -6.38
N ASP A 281 1.07 -6.96 -5.32
CA ASP A 281 -0.20 -6.51 -4.74
C ASP A 281 0.09 -5.31 -3.81
N PRO A 282 -0.44 -4.10 -4.11
CA PRO A 282 -0.16 -2.89 -3.34
C PRO A 282 -0.73 -2.90 -1.92
N GLU A 283 -1.55 -3.88 -1.57
CA GLU A 283 -2.07 -4.07 -0.21
C GLU A 283 -1.27 -5.08 0.60
N ASN A 284 -0.34 -5.80 -0.03
CA ASN A 284 0.40 -6.88 0.62
C ASN A 284 1.76 -6.39 1.12
N MET A 285 1.73 -5.60 2.19
CA MET A 285 2.91 -5.10 2.87
C MET A 285 3.49 -6.12 3.85
N LEU A 286 4.69 -5.87 4.37
CA LEU A 286 5.39 -6.74 5.30
C LEU A 286 4.57 -7.02 6.58
N GLY A 287 3.71 -6.09 6.97
CA GLY A 287 2.82 -6.21 8.11
C GLY A 287 1.92 -4.99 8.28
N THR A 288 1.05 -5.08 9.29
CA THR A 288 0.12 -4.00 9.66
C THR A 288 0.73 -3.03 10.68
N ALA A 289 1.89 -3.35 11.24
CA ALA A 289 2.61 -2.44 12.12
C ALA A 289 3.06 -1.19 11.35
N ILE A 290 3.09 -0.05 12.01
CA ILE A 290 3.42 1.26 11.43
C ILE A 290 4.72 1.20 10.61
N GLY A 291 5.79 0.63 11.16
CA GLY A 291 7.07 0.49 10.48
C GLY A 291 7.14 -0.59 9.39
N ALA A 292 6.03 -1.21 9.00
CA ALA A 292 5.99 -2.27 7.99
C ALA A 292 5.06 -1.95 6.80
N GLN A 293 4.25 -0.89 6.90
CA GLN A 293 3.23 -0.57 5.90
C GLN A 293 3.79 -0.01 4.59
N GLY A 294 4.95 0.62 4.62
CA GLY A 294 5.65 1.16 3.43
C GLY A 294 6.63 0.20 2.78
N PHE A 295 6.61 -1.10 3.14
CA PHE A 295 7.60 -2.07 2.68
C PHE A 295 6.96 -3.39 2.25
N ASN A 296 7.19 -3.78 1.01
CA ASN A 296 6.84 -5.10 0.49
C ASN A 296 8.10 -5.95 0.30
N SER A 297 8.14 -7.16 0.84
CA SER A 297 9.29 -8.05 0.73
C SER A 297 8.88 -9.50 0.54
N ASN A 298 8.89 -9.96 -0.71
CA ASN A 298 8.67 -11.37 -1.10
C ASN A 298 7.39 -11.99 -0.53
N ASN A 299 6.40 -11.17 -0.21
CA ASN A 299 5.13 -11.64 0.30
C ASN A 299 4.31 -12.27 -0.84
N LEU A 300 3.57 -13.33 -0.51
CA LEU A 300 2.61 -13.90 -1.44
C LEU A 300 1.45 -12.91 -1.66
N PRO A 301 0.99 -12.72 -2.90
CA PRO A 301 -0.15 -11.85 -3.17
C PRO A 301 -1.41 -12.33 -2.46
N SER A 302 -2.36 -11.42 -2.24
CA SER A 302 -3.64 -11.79 -1.64
C SER A 302 -4.37 -12.83 -2.50
N LEU A 303 -4.91 -13.84 -1.84
CA LEU A 303 -5.59 -14.95 -2.52
C LEU A 303 -6.98 -14.52 -3.00
N ARG A 304 -7.31 -14.92 -4.21
CA ARG A 304 -8.68 -14.92 -4.70
C ARG A 304 -9.40 -16.14 -4.12
N SER A 305 -10.60 -15.95 -3.55
CA SER A 305 -11.39 -17.05 -2.99
C SER A 305 -12.76 -17.13 -3.63
N LEU A 306 -13.25 -18.35 -3.82
CA LEU A 306 -14.59 -18.67 -4.26
C LEU A 306 -15.23 -19.57 -3.21
N GLY A 307 -16.45 -19.27 -2.82
CA GLY A 307 -17.20 -20.02 -1.83
C GLY A 307 -18.65 -20.23 -2.24
N LEU A 308 -19.21 -21.32 -1.77
CA LEU A 308 -20.62 -21.61 -1.86
C LEU A 308 -21.20 -21.67 -0.44
N ASN A 309 -22.25 -20.91 -0.19
CA ASN A 309 -22.98 -20.91 1.08
C ASN A 309 -24.38 -21.46 0.86
N LEU A 310 -24.77 -22.45 1.65
CA LEU A 310 -26.13 -23.00 1.73
C LEU A 310 -26.67 -22.72 3.12
N THR A 311 -27.78 -22.00 3.20
CA THR A 311 -28.46 -21.70 4.47
C THR A 311 -29.82 -22.41 4.47
N LEU A 312 -30.07 -23.22 5.48
CA LEU A 312 -31.34 -23.91 5.72
C LEU A 312 -31.85 -23.51 7.10
N ASN A 313 -33.08 -23.04 7.20
CA ASN A 313 -33.76 -22.73 8.45
C ASN A 313 -34.93 -23.72 8.60
N PHE A 314 -34.99 -24.34 9.78
CA PHE A 314 -36.01 -25.35 10.12
C PHE A 314 -37.03 -24.83 11.12
#